data_b989bb535e682920501cbc20d443cf36
#
_entry.id   b989bb535e682920501cbc20d443cf36
#
_cell.length_a   1.000
_cell.length_b   1.000
_cell.length_c   1.000
_cell.angle_alpha   90.00
_cell.angle_beta   90.00
_cell.angle_gamma   90.00
#
_symmetry.space_group_name_H-M   'P 1'
#
loop_
_entity.id
_entity.type
_entity.pdbx_description
1 polymer ?
#
loop_
_entity_poly.entity_id
_entity_poly.type
_entity_poly.pdbx_seq_one_letter_code
_entity_poly.pdbx_strand_id
1 'polypeptide(L)'
;MLSDIEIANTAELHPITQVAQDELGIDPVHLVPYGHHKAKVDLGYLQSLEERPLGKLILMTGLSPTPAGEGKTTTTVGLADALRGLGSRAMACLREPSMGPVFGMKGGAAGGGYS
;
A
#
# COMPACT_ATOMS: atom_id res chain seq x y z
N MET A 1 22.19 -9.84 11.49
CA MET A 1 20.87 -9.20 11.25
C MET A 1 20.83 -8.92 9.76
N LEU A 2 19.80 -9.35 9.07
CA LEU A 2 19.66 -9.11 7.62
C LEU A 2 19.48 -7.60 7.36
N SER A 3 20.01 -7.13 6.24
CA SER A 3 19.71 -5.77 5.75
C SER A 3 18.29 -5.68 5.17
N ASP A 4 17.75 -4.47 5.06
CA ASP A 4 16.42 -4.24 4.49
C ASP A 4 16.28 -4.83 3.08
N ILE A 5 17.33 -4.76 2.28
CA ILE A 5 17.36 -5.33 0.92
C ILE A 5 17.32 -6.87 0.97
N GLU A 6 18.07 -7.49 1.87
CA GLU A 6 18.04 -8.94 2.04
C GLU A 6 16.67 -9.42 2.48
N ILE A 7 16.02 -8.72 3.42
CA ILE A 7 14.65 -9.01 3.85
C ILE A 7 13.68 -8.87 2.68
N ALA A 8 13.73 -7.77 1.95
CA ALA A 8 12.86 -7.55 0.80
C ALA A 8 13.00 -8.63 -0.28
N ASN A 9 14.22 -9.12 -0.50
CA ASN A 9 14.48 -10.17 -1.49
C ASN A 9 13.97 -11.56 -1.05
N THR A 10 13.64 -11.76 0.23
CA THR A 10 13.04 -13.01 0.72
C THR A 10 11.52 -13.04 0.56
N ALA A 11 10.90 -11.90 0.25
CA ALA A 11 9.45 -11.83 0.09
C ALA A 11 8.98 -12.58 -1.17
N GLU A 12 8.01 -13.45 -1.00
CA GLU A 12 7.33 -14.12 -2.11
C GLU A 12 6.30 -13.17 -2.73
N LEU A 13 6.50 -12.84 -4.00
CA LEU A 13 5.62 -11.93 -4.72
C LEU A 13 4.54 -12.71 -5.47
N HIS A 14 3.28 -12.42 -5.19
CA HIS A 14 2.14 -12.96 -5.91
C HIS A 14 1.74 -12.06 -7.09
N PRO A 15 1.20 -12.63 -8.19
CA PRO A 15 0.64 -11.84 -9.29
C PRO A 15 -0.46 -10.90 -8.79
N ILE A 16 -0.43 -9.63 -9.24
CA ILE A 16 -1.40 -8.63 -8.76
C ILE A 16 -2.85 -9.00 -9.09
N THR A 17 -3.08 -9.71 -10.17
CA THR A 17 -4.42 -10.21 -10.54
C THR A 17 -4.94 -11.23 -9.55
N GLN A 18 -4.08 -12.12 -9.07
CA GLN A 18 -4.43 -13.08 -8.03
C GLN A 18 -4.71 -12.38 -6.70
N VAL A 19 -3.81 -11.47 -6.27
CA VAL A 19 -4.01 -10.69 -5.04
C VAL A 19 -5.31 -9.90 -5.08
N ALA A 20 -5.63 -9.26 -6.21
CA ALA A 20 -6.86 -8.50 -6.35
C ALA A 20 -8.11 -9.39 -6.27
N GLN A 21 -8.07 -10.57 -6.86
CA GLN A 21 -9.19 -11.49 -6.81
C GLN A 21 -9.37 -12.13 -5.42
N ASP A 22 -8.30 -12.66 -4.84
CA ASP A 22 -8.36 -13.45 -3.60
C ASP A 22 -8.57 -12.56 -2.36
N GLU A 23 -7.91 -11.41 -2.31
CA GLU A 23 -7.93 -10.53 -1.14
C GLU A 23 -9.01 -9.44 -1.22
N LEU A 24 -9.30 -8.93 -2.41
CA LEU A 24 -10.21 -7.80 -2.60
C LEU A 24 -11.52 -8.19 -3.28
N GLY A 25 -11.60 -9.38 -3.88
CA GLY A 25 -12.75 -9.82 -4.66
C GLY A 25 -12.97 -8.99 -5.93
N ILE A 26 -11.87 -8.45 -6.51
CA ILE A 26 -11.91 -7.71 -7.77
C ILE A 26 -11.66 -8.68 -8.92
N ASP A 27 -12.63 -8.81 -9.82
CA ASP A 27 -12.45 -9.62 -11.02
C ASP A 27 -11.33 -9.03 -11.89
N PRO A 28 -10.41 -9.86 -12.41
CA PRO A 28 -9.35 -9.42 -13.30
C PRO A 28 -9.80 -8.58 -14.50
N VAL A 29 -11.04 -8.71 -14.96
CA VAL A 29 -11.63 -7.90 -16.05
C VAL A 29 -11.63 -6.39 -15.71
N HIS A 30 -11.67 -6.06 -14.42
CA HIS A 30 -11.63 -4.68 -13.93
C HIS A 30 -10.22 -4.16 -13.65
N LEU A 31 -9.18 -4.92 -14.01
CA LEU A 31 -7.79 -4.56 -13.78
C LEU A 31 -7.09 -4.22 -15.09
N VAL A 32 -6.27 -3.19 -15.06
CA VAL A 32 -5.31 -2.86 -16.11
C VAL A 32 -3.91 -3.15 -15.58
N PRO A 33 -3.33 -4.34 -15.87
CA PRO A 33 -2.02 -4.72 -15.35
C PRO A 33 -0.88 -3.87 -15.92
N TYR A 34 0.08 -3.57 -15.07
CA TYR A 34 1.38 -2.99 -15.42
C TYR A 34 2.48 -3.94 -14.98
N GLY A 35 2.77 -4.94 -15.80
CA GLY A 35 3.63 -6.07 -15.43
C GLY A 35 2.90 -7.04 -14.47
N HIS A 36 3.68 -7.80 -13.70
CA HIS A 36 3.13 -8.89 -12.88
C HIS A 36 2.60 -8.44 -11.51
N HIS A 37 3.12 -7.35 -10.97
CA HIS A 37 2.91 -6.98 -9.56
C HIS A 37 2.24 -5.62 -9.34
N LYS A 38 1.76 -4.98 -10.42
CA LYS A 38 1.05 -3.70 -10.37
C LYS A 38 -0.14 -3.72 -11.31
N ALA A 39 -1.22 -3.05 -10.91
CA ALA A 39 -2.37 -2.82 -11.77
C ALA A 39 -3.07 -1.51 -11.39
N LYS A 40 -3.82 -0.95 -12.32
CA LYS A 40 -4.85 0.04 -12.05
C LYS A 40 -6.20 -0.64 -12.00
N VAL A 41 -7.10 -0.11 -11.20
CA VAL A 41 -8.50 -0.54 -11.16
C VAL A 41 -9.30 0.34 -12.12
N ASP A 42 -10.17 -0.27 -12.92
CA ASP A 42 -11.06 0.44 -13.81
C ASP A 42 -12.00 1.36 -13.03
N LEU A 43 -12.14 2.60 -13.49
CA LEU A 43 -13.03 3.58 -12.87
C LEU A 43 -14.50 3.16 -12.94
N GLY A 44 -14.90 2.44 -13.98
CA GLY A 44 -16.25 1.88 -14.10
C GLY A 44 -16.59 0.90 -12.98
N TYR A 45 -15.59 0.15 -12.50
CA TYR A 45 -15.77 -0.73 -11.34
C TYR A 45 -16.11 0.04 -10.07
N LEU A 46 -15.52 1.23 -9.87
CA LEU A 46 -15.80 2.05 -8.69
C LEU A 46 -17.26 2.45 -8.60
N GLN A 47 -17.90 2.72 -9.75
CA GLN A 47 -19.32 3.06 -9.80
C GLN A 47 -20.21 1.89 -9.33
N SER A 48 -19.78 0.66 -9.61
CA SER A 48 -20.51 -0.53 -9.14
C SER A 48 -20.44 -0.75 -7.64
N LEU A 49 -19.58 -0.03 -6.94
CA LEU A 49 -19.37 -0.14 -5.49
C LEU A 49 -20.18 0.88 -4.68
N GLU A 50 -20.85 1.84 -5.32
CA GLU A 50 -21.52 2.98 -4.64
C GLU A 50 -22.53 2.54 -3.58
N GLU A 51 -23.20 1.41 -3.77
CA GLU A 51 -24.17 0.86 -2.82
C GLU A 51 -23.54 -0.02 -1.73
N ARG A 52 -22.23 -0.28 -1.79
CA ARG A 52 -21.58 -1.11 -0.77
C ARG A 52 -21.35 -0.30 0.52
N PRO A 53 -21.48 -0.94 1.70
CA PRO A 53 -21.16 -0.29 2.95
C PRO A 53 -19.70 0.15 2.99
N LEU A 54 -19.49 1.40 3.41
CA LEU A 54 -18.15 1.95 3.55
C LEU A 54 -17.40 1.27 4.70
N GLY A 55 -16.13 0.99 4.46
CA GLY A 55 -15.20 0.57 5.51
C GLY A 55 -14.83 1.72 6.45
N LYS A 56 -14.10 1.40 7.51
CA LYS A 56 -13.56 2.41 8.42
C LYS A 56 -12.31 3.04 7.82
N LEU A 57 -12.27 4.37 7.79
CA LEU A 57 -11.11 5.13 7.33
C LEU A 57 -10.27 5.54 8.53
N ILE A 58 -8.97 5.20 8.50
CA ILE A 58 -7.98 5.63 9.47
C ILE A 58 -6.99 6.55 8.76
N LEU A 59 -6.95 7.82 9.14
CA LEU A 59 -6.06 8.81 8.55
C LEU A 59 -4.77 8.93 9.37
N MET A 60 -3.64 8.66 8.72
CA MET A 60 -2.30 8.92 9.27
C MET A 60 -1.79 10.28 8.81
N THR A 61 -1.61 11.20 9.74
CA THR A 61 -1.15 12.56 9.45
C THR A 61 -0.10 13.02 10.45
N GLY A 62 0.71 14.01 10.10
CA GLY A 62 1.65 14.69 10.98
C GLY A 62 1.16 16.11 11.28
N LEU A 63 1.35 16.58 12.49
CA LEU A 63 0.97 17.94 12.90
C LEU A 63 1.89 18.99 12.28
N SER A 64 3.19 18.69 12.19
CA SER A 64 4.20 19.61 11.66
C SER A 64 5.21 18.85 10.82
N PRO A 65 5.69 19.42 9.69
CA PRO A 65 6.73 18.79 8.91
C PRO A 65 8.07 18.85 9.66
N THR A 66 8.84 17.77 9.57
CA THR A 66 10.22 17.72 10.09
C THR A 66 11.19 17.33 8.95
N PRO A 67 12.48 17.74 9.02
CA PRO A 67 13.46 17.36 8.01
C PRO A 67 13.64 15.84 7.86
N ALA A 68 13.53 15.11 8.95
CA ALA A 68 13.69 13.65 8.99
C ALA A 68 12.42 12.88 8.58
N GLY A 69 11.29 13.58 8.41
CA GLY A 69 9.99 12.95 8.22
C GLY A 69 9.32 12.58 9.55
N GLU A 70 8.01 12.33 9.52
CA GLU A 70 7.21 12.02 10.73
C GLU A 70 6.82 10.54 10.84
N GLY A 71 7.34 9.68 9.96
CA GLY A 71 7.04 8.25 9.98
C GLY A 71 5.60 7.87 9.57
N LYS A 72 4.88 8.75 8.86
CA LYS A 72 3.51 8.47 8.41
C LYS A 72 3.40 7.19 7.60
N THR A 73 4.27 7.00 6.63
CA THR A 73 4.27 5.81 5.78
C THR A 73 4.57 4.56 6.59
N THR A 74 5.61 4.57 7.40
CA THR A 74 6.00 3.44 8.26
C THR A 74 4.86 3.05 9.21
N THR A 75 4.22 4.04 9.84
CA THR A 75 3.08 3.79 10.72
C THR A 75 1.87 3.24 9.97
N THR A 76 1.60 3.74 8.75
CA THR A 76 0.49 3.24 7.92
C THR A 76 0.70 1.79 7.53
N VAL A 77 1.91 1.43 7.06
CA VAL A 77 2.25 0.05 6.68
C VAL A 77 2.16 -0.86 7.89
N GLY A 78 2.84 -0.51 9.00
CA GLY A 78 2.83 -1.33 10.21
C GLY A 78 1.43 -1.53 10.81
N LEU A 79 0.55 -0.51 10.74
CA LEU A 79 -0.84 -0.66 11.17
C LEU A 79 -1.63 -1.59 10.26
N ALA A 80 -1.46 -1.46 8.93
CA ALA A 80 -2.14 -2.33 7.97
C ALA A 80 -1.72 -3.80 8.18
N ASP A 81 -0.43 -4.06 8.35
CA ASP A 81 0.10 -5.39 8.62
C ASP A 81 -0.43 -5.96 9.93
N ALA A 82 -0.43 -5.16 11.00
CA ALA A 82 -0.96 -5.59 12.29
C ALA A 82 -2.46 -5.93 12.21
N LEU A 83 -3.26 -5.12 11.53
CA LEU A 83 -4.69 -5.38 11.34
C LEU A 83 -4.93 -6.65 10.54
N ARG A 84 -4.15 -6.90 9.48
CA ARG A 84 -4.22 -8.14 8.71
C ARG A 84 -3.81 -9.35 9.55
N GLY A 85 -2.75 -9.22 10.34
CA GLY A 85 -2.31 -10.26 11.29
C GLY A 85 -3.37 -10.62 12.34
N LEU A 86 -4.25 -9.69 12.67
CA LEU A 86 -5.41 -9.90 13.54
C LEU A 86 -6.66 -10.41 12.79
N GLY A 87 -6.53 -10.76 11.52
CA GLY A 87 -7.62 -11.29 10.70
C GLY A 87 -8.58 -10.23 10.13
N SER A 88 -8.25 -8.94 10.25
CA SER A 88 -9.06 -7.87 9.67
C SER A 88 -8.69 -7.66 8.20
N ARG A 89 -9.69 -7.38 7.36
CA ARG A 89 -9.44 -6.93 5.98
C ARG A 89 -9.02 -5.46 6.02
N ALA A 90 -7.73 -5.20 5.85
CA ALA A 90 -7.15 -3.87 5.85
C ALA A 90 -6.35 -3.62 4.58
N MET A 91 -6.40 -2.39 4.08
CA MET A 91 -5.65 -1.93 2.93
C MET A 91 -4.94 -0.62 3.28
N ALA A 92 -3.64 -0.55 3.00
CA ALA A 92 -2.88 0.68 3.10
C ALA A 92 -3.03 1.49 1.80
N CYS A 93 -3.41 2.76 1.94
CA CYS A 93 -3.42 3.72 0.84
C CYS A 93 -2.30 4.73 1.08
N LEU A 94 -1.24 4.64 0.30
CA LEU A 94 -0.05 5.45 0.47
C LEU A 94 0.00 6.56 -0.58
N ARG A 95 0.59 7.70 -0.19
CA ARG A 95 0.94 8.73 -1.15
C ARG A 95 2.11 8.24 -2.00
N GLU A 96 2.03 8.44 -3.30
CA GLU A 96 3.16 8.20 -4.19
C GLU A 96 4.32 9.14 -3.81
N PRO A 97 5.55 8.61 -3.63
CA PRO A 97 6.71 9.43 -3.32
C PRO A 97 6.99 10.41 -4.43
N SER A 98 7.20 11.69 -4.12
CA SER A 98 7.62 12.64 -5.13
C SER A 98 9.12 12.54 -5.39
N MET A 99 9.51 12.57 -6.67
CA MET A 99 10.88 12.82 -7.08
C MET A 99 11.14 14.34 -7.02
N GLY A 100 11.17 14.89 -5.80
CA GLY A 100 11.46 16.31 -5.62
C GLY A 100 12.88 16.67 -6.08
N PRO A 101 13.28 17.97 -5.98
CA PRO A 101 14.60 18.43 -6.44
C PRO A 101 15.77 17.74 -5.72
N VAL A 102 15.50 17.08 -4.59
CA VAL A 102 16.47 16.26 -3.87
C VAL A 102 15.90 14.88 -3.66
N PHE A 103 16.46 13.90 -4.35
CA PHE A 103 16.05 12.51 -4.29
C PHE A 103 16.13 11.99 -2.84
N GLY A 104 15.04 11.44 -2.36
CA GLY A 104 14.96 10.81 -1.03
C GLY A 104 14.73 11.75 0.16
N MET A 105 14.64 13.07 -0.05
CA MET A 105 14.43 14.03 1.05
C MET A 105 12.96 14.31 1.38
N LYS A 106 12.01 13.98 0.52
CA LYS A 106 10.57 14.14 0.80
C LYS A 106 9.77 12.98 0.30
N GLY A 107 9.03 12.35 1.18
CA GLY A 107 8.15 11.25 0.84
C GLY A 107 8.95 10.05 0.34
N GLY A 108 9.89 9.61 1.16
CA GLY A 108 10.71 8.44 0.88
C GLY A 108 9.88 7.23 0.53
N ALA A 109 10.54 6.26 -0.04
CA ALA A 109 10.01 4.95 -0.36
C ALA A 109 9.34 4.30 0.86
N ALA A 110 8.68 3.19 0.62
CA ALA A 110 8.11 2.30 1.63
C ALA A 110 9.02 2.12 2.86
N GLY A 111 8.45 1.65 3.95
CA GLY A 111 9.19 1.28 5.16
C GLY A 111 10.38 0.36 4.86
N GLY A 112 11.20 0.11 5.85
CA GLY A 112 12.33 -0.79 5.76
C GLY A 112 12.11 -2.06 6.60
N GLY A 113 12.99 -3.04 6.44
CA GLY A 113 12.92 -4.29 7.18
C GLY A 113 11.71 -5.12 6.81
N TYR A 114 10.89 -5.45 7.79
CA TYR A 114 9.68 -6.29 7.63
C TYR A 114 8.40 -5.50 7.39
N SER A 115 8.45 -4.19 7.28
CA SER A 115 7.28 -3.34 7.04
C SER A 115 7.19 -2.79 5.63
#